data_01b735fad3ec410005cb3f350b5c95f8
#
_entry.id   01b735fad3ec410005cb3f350b5c95f8
#
_cell.length_a   1.000
_cell.length_b   1.000
_cell.length_c   1.000
_cell.angle_alpha   90.00
_cell.angle_beta   90.00
_cell.angle_gamma   90.00
#
_symmetry.space_group_name_H-M   'P 1'
#
loop_
_entity.id
_entity.type
_entity.pdbx_description
1 polymer ?
#
loop_
_entity_poly.entity_id
_entity_poly.type
_entity_poly.pdbx_seq_one_letter_code
_entity_poly.pdbx_strand_id
1 'polypeptide(L)'
;DNEKHPSETEISTALKRFVVQSPKVAFLTGHETRDIYKTGDRDYNQFAENQYFRYSLRNQGFDVVTLSLEDQEVPEDIDIVVIADMKTPFNEVENDRLNKYIARGGNLFILGDARRQEIMNPITEQMGVTFMSGTLVEMKENDSPSLIAGHITKEAAQRFKPYTRPYEFRSVITMPDAVGLVFDPSKGFNASPVIVTDSLCWNELQTTDFLDDKPQY
;
A
#
# COMPACT_ATOMS: atom_id res chain seq x y z
N ASP A 1 -18.61 -29.10 -6.16
CA ASP A 1 -19.29 -27.86 -5.75
C ASP A 1 -18.87 -27.55 -4.32
N ASN A 2 -17.92 -26.62 -4.14
CA ASN A 2 -17.59 -26.08 -2.83
C ASN A 2 -18.52 -24.88 -2.61
N GLU A 3 -19.71 -25.13 -2.11
CA GLU A 3 -20.57 -24.08 -1.59
C GLU A 3 -19.87 -23.45 -0.37
N LYS A 4 -19.29 -22.28 -0.58
CA LYS A 4 -18.72 -21.50 0.52
C LYS A 4 -19.87 -20.80 1.23
N HIS A 5 -20.22 -21.29 2.39
CA HIS A 5 -21.13 -20.56 3.27
C HIS A 5 -20.51 -19.21 3.71
N PRO A 6 -21.31 -18.15 3.84
CA PRO A 6 -20.83 -16.88 4.33
C PRO A 6 -20.25 -17.04 5.75
N SER A 7 -19.12 -16.39 5.99
CA SER A 7 -18.52 -16.37 7.32
C SER A 7 -19.30 -15.43 8.26
N GLU A 8 -19.08 -15.56 9.55
CA GLU A 8 -19.62 -14.61 10.55
C GLU A 8 -19.26 -13.16 10.22
N THR A 9 -18.04 -12.92 9.78
CA THR A 9 -17.58 -11.58 9.36
C THR A 9 -18.39 -11.03 8.19
N GLU A 10 -18.66 -11.84 7.17
CA GLU A 10 -19.44 -11.43 6.00
C GLU A 10 -20.89 -11.11 6.37
N ILE A 11 -21.50 -11.96 7.21
CA ILE A 11 -22.87 -11.74 7.70
C ILE A 11 -22.92 -10.46 8.58
N SER A 12 -22.00 -10.33 9.52
CA SER A 12 -21.92 -9.17 10.42
C SER A 12 -21.66 -7.87 9.65
N THR A 13 -20.81 -7.91 8.63
CA THR A 13 -20.54 -6.76 7.76
C THR A 13 -21.79 -6.36 6.97
N ALA A 14 -22.50 -7.33 6.40
CA ALA A 14 -23.75 -7.06 5.69
C ALA A 14 -24.82 -6.44 6.61
N LEU A 15 -24.97 -6.96 7.82
CA LEU A 15 -25.89 -6.40 8.81
C LEU A 15 -25.47 -4.99 9.26
N LYS A 16 -24.17 -4.75 9.45
CA LYS A 16 -23.64 -3.46 9.85
C LYS A 16 -23.97 -2.35 8.84
N ARG A 17 -23.95 -2.65 7.54
CA ARG A 17 -24.30 -1.70 6.47
C ARG A 17 -25.72 -1.13 6.57
N PHE A 18 -26.65 -1.83 7.24
CA PHE A 18 -28.00 -1.32 7.46
C PHE A 18 -28.08 -0.32 8.61
N VAL A 19 -27.06 -0.27 9.46
CA VAL A 19 -27.10 0.51 10.73
C VAL A 19 -26.05 1.62 10.76
N VAL A 20 -24.91 1.43 10.06
CA VAL A 20 -23.78 2.35 10.06
C VAL A 20 -23.40 2.65 8.62
N GLN A 21 -23.10 3.92 8.33
CA GLN A 21 -22.54 4.31 7.04
C GLN A 21 -21.21 3.60 6.82
N SER A 22 -21.04 2.96 5.65
CA SER A 22 -19.80 2.31 5.29
C SER A 22 -18.70 3.34 5.04
N PRO A 23 -17.47 3.11 5.53
CA PRO A 23 -16.34 3.95 5.15
C PRO A 23 -16.13 3.92 3.63
N LYS A 24 -15.91 5.10 3.05
CA LYS A 24 -15.76 5.27 1.61
C LYS A 24 -14.29 5.38 1.23
N VAL A 25 -13.85 4.49 0.34
CA VAL A 25 -12.46 4.40 -0.17
C VAL A 25 -12.45 4.79 -1.64
N ALA A 26 -11.75 5.88 -1.96
CA ALA A 26 -11.62 6.37 -3.34
C ALA A 26 -10.25 5.98 -3.91
N PHE A 27 -10.25 5.19 -4.97
CA PHE A 27 -9.06 4.90 -5.75
C PHE A 27 -8.84 6.00 -6.80
N LEU A 28 -7.69 6.64 -6.79
CA LEU A 28 -7.34 7.63 -7.81
C LEU A 28 -7.23 6.97 -9.18
N THR A 29 -7.81 7.63 -10.16
CA THR A 29 -7.72 7.29 -11.58
C THR A 29 -6.94 8.36 -12.34
N GLY A 30 -6.54 8.06 -13.55
CA GLY A 30 -5.56 8.84 -14.28
C GLY A 30 -4.15 8.32 -14.01
N HIS A 31 -3.13 8.94 -14.60
CA HIS A 31 -1.71 8.64 -14.35
C HIS A 31 -1.32 7.17 -14.52
N GLU A 32 -2.06 6.41 -15.33
CA GLU A 32 -1.91 4.97 -15.54
C GLU A 32 -1.89 4.16 -14.22
N THR A 33 -2.63 4.62 -13.23
CA THR A 33 -2.83 3.90 -11.96
C THR A 33 -3.50 2.55 -12.18
N ARG A 34 -3.40 1.68 -11.20
CA ARG A 34 -4.06 0.36 -11.23
C ARG A 34 -5.57 0.49 -11.17
N ASP A 35 -6.24 -0.33 -11.96
CA ASP A 35 -7.69 -0.29 -12.13
C ASP A 35 -8.38 -1.28 -11.17
N ILE A 36 -9.40 -0.83 -10.46
CA ILE A 36 -10.17 -1.67 -9.52
C ILE A 36 -11.23 -2.53 -10.20
N TYR A 37 -11.55 -2.30 -11.46
CA TYR A 37 -12.54 -3.07 -12.22
C TYR A 37 -11.93 -4.12 -13.14
N LYS A 38 -10.65 -3.99 -13.46
CA LYS A 38 -9.93 -4.96 -14.30
C LYS A 38 -9.38 -6.12 -13.49
N THR A 39 -9.29 -7.28 -14.12
CA THR A 39 -8.87 -8.55 -13.51
C THR A 39 -7.49 -9.02 -13.96
N GLY A 40 -6.65 -8.14 -14.49
CA GLY A 40 -5.26 -8.42 -14.84
C GLY A 40 -4.38 -8.66 -13.61
N ASP A 41 -3.23 -9.29 -13.80
CA ASP A 41 -2.29 -9.63 -12.70
C ASP A 41 -1.83 -8.42 -11.88
N ARG A 42 -1.90 -7.23 -12.47
CA ARG A 42 -1.50 -5.96 -11.84
C ARG A 42 -2.68 -5.06 -11.49
N ASP A 43 -3.90 -5.50 -11.69
CA ASP A 43 -5.09 -4.73 -11.38
C ASP A 43 -5.62 -5.07 -9.98
N TYR A 44 -6.42 -4.17 -9.42
CA TYR A 44 -6.85 -4.27 -8.03
C TYR A 44 -8.29 -4.74 -7.85
N ASN A 45 -8.90 -5.35 -8.89
CA ASN A 45 -10.26 -5.88 -8.76
C ASN A 45 -10.40 -6.84 -7.59
N GLN A 46 -9.49 -7.81 -7.46
CA GLN A 46 -9.54 -8.79 -6.39
C GLN A 46 -9.43 -8.15 -5.01
N PHE A 47 -8.57 -7.15 -4.86
CA PHE A 47 -8.40 -6.43 -3.60
C PHE A 47 -9.60 -5.51 -3.28
N ALA A 48 -10.12 -4.80 -4.27
CA ALA A 48 -11.10 -3.74 -4.06
C ALA A 48 -12.55 -4.21 -4.24
N GLU A 49 -12.93 -4.66 -5.44
CA GLU A 49 -14.32 -4.79 -5.88
C GLU A 49 -14.81 -6.22 -6.09
N ASN A 50 -13.93 -7.23 -6.07
CA ASN A 50 -14.32 -8.60 -6.38
C ASN A 50 -15.32 -9.16 -5.36
N GLN A 51 -16.54 -9.44 -5.83
CA GLN A 51 -17.64 -9.93 -4.99
C GLN A 51 -17.42 -11.38 -4.50
N TYR A 52 -16.60 -12.15 -5.21
CA TYR A 52 -16.33 -13.57 -4.89
C TYR A 52 -15.10 -13.74 -4.01
N PHE A 53 -14.28 -12.69 -3.87
CA PHE A 53 -13.12 -12.74 -3.00
C PHE A 53 -13.49 -12.23 -1.61
N ARG A 54 -13.56 -13.13 -0.65
CA ARG A 54 -13.97 -12.85 0.74
C ARG A 54 -13.26 -11.64 1.36
N TYR A 55 -12.01 -11.41 1.03
CA TYR A 55 -11.18 -10.37 1.62
C TYR A 55 -11.12 -9.08 0.81
N SER A 56 -11.91 -8.94 -0.24
CA SER A 56 -12.00 -7.66 -0.94
C SER A 56 -12.55 -6.57 -0.02
N LEU A 57 -12.16 -5.32 -0.26
CA LEU A 57 -12.64 -4.18 0.53
C LEU A 57 -14.17 -4.12 0.53
N ARG A 58 -14.80 -4.36 -0.60
CA ARG A 58 -16.26 -4.45 -0.73
C ARG A 58 -16.87 -5.46 0.23
N ASN A 59 -16.32 -6.66 0.31
CA ASN A 59 -16.83 -7.72 1.21
C ASN A 59 -16.45 -7.49 2.67
N GLN A 60 -15.45 -6.63 2.94
CA GLN A 60 -15.10 -6.19 4.29
C GLN A 60 -15.93 -4.98 4.75
N GLY A 61 -16.87 -4.49 3.94
CA GLY A 61 -17.80 -3.44 4.35
C GLY A 61 -17.40 -2.03 3.99
N PHE A 62 -16.45 -1.85 3.07
CA PHE A 62 -16.12 -0.55 2.51
C PHE A 62 -16.96 -0.26 1.28
N ASP A 63 -17.28 1.01 1.07
CA ASP A 63 -17.77 1.51 -0.20
C ASP A 63 -16.58 1.95 -1.04
N VAL A 64 -16.40 1.31 -2.19
CA VAL A 64 -15.26 1.57 -3.05
C VAL A 64 -15.71 2.37 -4.25
N VAL A 65 -15.00 3.47 -4.54
CA VAL A 65 -15.27 4.37 -5.66
C VAL A 65 -13.98 4.74 -6.37
N THR A 66 -14.09 5.30 -7.56
CA THR A 66 -12.98 5.92 -8.27
C THR A 66 -13.06 7.43 -8.18
N LEU A 67 -11.93 8.11 -8.23
CA LEU A 67 -11.81 9.56 -8.15
C LEU A 67 -10.72 10.05 -9.10
N SER A 68 -11.00 11.08 -9.89
CA SER A 68 -10.02 11.81 -10.69
C SER A 68 -9.76 13.17 -10.04
N LEU A 69 -8.51 13.44 -9.69
CA LEU A 69 -8.09 14.75 -9.20
C LEU A 69 -7.97 15.79 -10.34
N GLU A 70 -7.96 15.36 -11.60
CA GLU A 70 -8.04 16.28 -12.74
C GLU A 70 -9.42 16.92 -12.82
N ASP A 71 -10.47 16.17 -12.49
CA ASP A 71 -11.86 16.62 -12.67
C ASP A 71 -12.39 17.38 -11.45
N GLN A 72 -12.06 16.95 -10.22
CA GLN A 72 -12.65 17.48 -9.00
C GLN A 72 -11.73 17.40 -7.79
N GLU A 73 -12.05 18.17 -6.75
CA GLU A 73 -11.48 18.02 -5.41
C GLU A 73 -11.94 16.70 -4.76
N VAL A 74 -11.21 16.24 -3.74
CA VAL A 74 -11.65 15.06 -2.97
C VAL A 74 -12.92 15.41 -2.20
N PRO A 75 -14.06 14.73 -2.45
CA PRO A 75 -15.31 14.96 -1.72
C PRO A 75 -15.14 14.80 -0.20
N GLU A 76 -16.00 15.48 0.56
CA GLU A 76 -15.91 15.44 2.04
C GLU A 76 -16.29 14.08 2.63
N ASP A 77 -17.07 13.30 1.91
CA ASP A 77 -17.52 11.98 2.31
C ASP A 77 -16.54 10.84 1.99
N ILE A 78 -15.35 11.17 1.47
CA ILE A 78 -14.27 10.21 1.26
C ILE A 78 -13.43 10.09 2.52
N ASP A 79 -13.41 8.90 3.09
CA ASP A 79 -12.64 8.58 4.30
C ASP A 79 -11.18 8.25 4.01
N ILE A 80 -10.90 7.59 2.87
CA ILE A 80 -9.56 7.15 2.48
C ILE A 80 -9.37 7.39 0.98
N VAL A 81 -8.25 8.01 0.61
CA VAL A 81 -7.81 8.08 -0.80
C VAL A 81 -6.66 7.10 -1.02
N VAL A 82 -6.80 6.26 -2.03
CA VAL A 82 -5.78 5.29 -2.46
C VAL A 82 -5.05 5.81 -3.68
N ILE A 83 -3.73 5.92 -3.58
CA ILE A 83 -2.82 6.24 -4.68
C ILE A 83 -2.03 4.98 -5.00
N ALA A 84 -2.29 4.37 -6.16
CA ALA A 84 -1.78 3.04 -6.48
C ALA A 84 -0.94 3.06 -7.76
N ASP A 85 0.37 2.94 -7.60
CA ASP A 85 1.35 2.73 -8.67
C ASP A 85 1.20 3.71 -9.84
N MET A 86 1.30 5.00 -9.55
CA MET A 86 1.28 6.06 -10.57
C MET A 86 2.50 5.97 -11.49
N LYS A 87 2.28 6.18 -12.80
CA LYS A 87 3.35 6.19 -13.79
C LYS A 87 3.68 7.56 -14.36
N THR A 88 2.84 8.54 -14.08
CA THR A 88 3.06 9.95 -14.42
C THR A 88 2.78 10.83 -13.20
N PRO A 89 3.52 11.94 -13.00
CA PRO A 89 3.33 12.81 -11.84
C PRO A 89 2.02 13.58 -11.93
N PHE A 90 1.51 14.03 -10.80
CA PHE A 90 0.42 14.99 -10.73
C PHE A 90 0.83 16.35 -11.33
N ASN A 91 -0.11 17.02 -11.96
CA ASN A 91 0.04 18.43 -12.33
C ASN A 91 -0.18 19.34 -11.09
N GLU A 92 0.00 20.65 -11.26
CA GLU A 92 -0.14 21.61 -10.15
C GLU A 92 -1.53 21.63 -9.53
N VAL A 93 -2.59 21.49 -10.33
CA VAL A 93 -3.99 21.51 -9.87
C VAL A 93 -4.29 20.27 -9.04
N GLU A 94 -3.85 19.12 -9.50
CA GLU A 94 -4.04 17.84 -8.80
C GLU A 94 -3.27 17.81 -7.47
N ASN A 95 -2.03 18.33 -7.48
CA ASN A 95 -1.24 18.49 -6.26
C ASN A 95 -1.93 19.42 -5.26
N ASP A 96 -2.47 20.55 -5.70
CA ASP A 96 -3.22 21.47 -4.83
C ASP A 96 -4.44 20.79 -4.21
N ARG A 97 -5.21 20.04 -5.00
CA ARG A 97 -6.38 19.28 -4.55
C ARG A 97 -6.01 18.20 -3.53
N LEU A 98 -4.92 17.46 -3.77
CA LEU A 98 -4.43 16.47 -2.82
C LEU A 98 -3.94 17.13 -1.52
N ASN A 99 -3.21 18.23 -1.62
CA ASN A 99 -2.71 18.98 -0.47
C ASN A 99 -3.85 19.54 0.40
N LYS A 100 -4.93 20.01 -0.20
CA LYS A 100 -6.14 20.42 0.54
C LYS A 100 -6.75 19.24 1.30
N TYR A 101 -6.79 18.05 0.69
CA TYR A 101 -7.28 16.84 1.35
C TYR A 101 -6.39 16.45 2.52
N ILE A 102 -5.07 16.47 2.37
CA ILE A 102 -4.11 16.19 3.45
C ILE A 102 -4.26 17.23 4.57
N ALA A 103 -4.34 18.52 4.24
CA ALA A 103 -4.43 19.60 5.21
C ALA A 103 -5.68 19.54 6.09
N ARG A 104 -6.79 19.00 5.57
CA ARG A 104 -8.00 18.76 6.37
C ARG A 104 -7.99 17.45 7.18
N GLY A 105 -6.86 16.73 7.20
CA GLY A 105 -6.68 15.48 7.94
C GLY A 105 -7.14 14.23 7.19
N GLY A 106 -7.16 14.25 5.88
CA GLY A 106 -7.54 13.12 5.03
C GLY A 106 -6.57 11.94 5.16
N ASN A 107 -7.11 10.72 5.09
CA ASN A 107 -6.31 9.51 5.18
C ASN A 107 -5.86 9.04 3.78
N LEU A 108 -4.58 8.73 3.65
CA LEU A 108 -3.98 8.21 2.42
C LEU A 108 -3.54 6.75 2.59
N PHE A 109 -3.77 5.95 1.56
CA PHE A 109 -3.14 4.66 1.39
C PHE A 109 -2.34 4.68 0.09
N ILE A 110 -1.01 4.73 0.22
CA ILE A 110 -0.09 4.94 -0.90
C ILE A 110 0.66 3.64 -1.18
N LEU A 111 0.56 3.18 -2.41
CA LEU A 111 1.24 2.00 -2.92
C LEU A 111 2.17 2.44 -4.05
N GLY A 112 3.47 2.40 -3.79
CA GLY A 112 4.51 2.67 -4.78
C GLY A 112 5.14 1.40 -5.30
N ASP A 113 5.62 1.44 -6.52
CA ASP A 113 6.39 0.37 -7.14
C ASP A 113 7.88 0.78 -7.22
N ALA A 114 8.77 -0.19 -7.26
CA ALA A 114 10.17 0.02 -7.62
C ALA A 114 10.26 0.74 -8.97
N ARG A 115 11.25 1.60 -9.14
CA ARG A 115 11.45 2.43 -10.35
C ARG A 115 10.43 3.56 -10.55
N ARG A 116 9.63 3.89 -9.53
CA ARG A 116 8.65 4.99 -9.55
C ARG A 116 8.92 6.04 -8.45
N GLN A 117 10.08 5.99 -7.83
CA GLN A 117 10.45 6.88 -6.73
C GLN A 117 10.34 8.36 -7.12
N GLU A 118 10.79 8.73 -8.32
CA GLU A 118 10.72 10.11 -8.82
C GLU A 118 9.29 10.64 -8.92
N ILE A 119 8.32 9.76 -9.15
CA ILE A 119 6.90 10.11 -9.25
C ILE A 119 6.25 10.14 -7.86
N MET A 120 6.62 9.19 -7.00
CA MET A 120 5.97 9.01 -5.70
C MET A 120 6.55 9.92 -4.61
N ASN A 121 7.86 10.17 -4.63
CA ASN A 121 8.54 10.98 -3.61
C ASN A 121 7.97 12.39 -3.46
N PRO A 122 7.64 13.15 -4.52
CA PRO A 122 7.02 14.47 -4.36
C PRO A 122 5.72 14.45 -3.56
N ILE A 123 5.00 13.32 -3.56
CA ILE A 123 3.76 13.15 -2.79
C ILE A 123 4.09 12.80 -1.33
N THR A 124 5.01 11.86 -1.10
CA THR A 124 5.25 11.27 0.23
C THR A 124 6.23 12.07 1.09
N GLU A 125 7.16 12.79 0.49
CA GLU A 125 8.14 13.63 1.19
C GLU A 125 7.52 14.74 2.02
N GLN A 126 6.35 15.24 1.62
CA GLN A 126 5.62 16.21 2.44
C GLN A 126 5.16 15.64 3.78
N MET A 127 5.02 14.31 3.86
CA MET A 127 4.71 13.56 5.09
C MET A 127 5.97 12.97 5.75
N GLY A 128 7.15 13.28 5.23
CA GLY A 128 8.43 12.80 5.74
C GLY A 128 8.80 11.38 5.28
N VAL A 129 8.11 10.80 4.32
CA VAL A 129 8.42 9.46 3.80
C VAL A 129 9.05 9.56 2.42
N THR A 130 10.19 8.91 2.24
CA THR A 130 10.90 8.85 0.96
C THR A 130 11.11 7.39 0.56
N PHE A 131 10.74 7.03 -0.65
CA PHE A 131 11.12 5.77 -1.27
C PHE A 131 12.60 5.84 -1.65
N MET A 132 13.38 4.88 -1.17
CA MET A 132 14.81 4.77 -1.50
C MET A 132 15.01 4.51 -2.99
N SER A 133 16.07 5.05 -3.56
CA SER A 133 16.49 4.66 -4.90
C SER A 133 16.97 3.20 -4.90
N GLY A 134 16.72 2.47 -5.98
CA GLY A 134 17.11 1.06 -6.09
C GLY A 134 16.04 0.09 -5.62
N THR A 135 16.45 -1.12 -5.29
CA THR A 135 15.59 -2.22 -4.86
C THR A 135 16.24 -2.92 -3.68
N LEU A 136 15.44 -3.35 -2.73
CA LEU A 136 15.94 -4.18 -1.62
C LEU A 136 16.30 -5.57 -2.14
N VAL A 137 17.45 -6.05 -1.75
CA VAL A 137 17.94 -7.39 -2.08
C VAL A 137 18.51 -8.10 -0.85
N GLU A 138 18.45 -9.41 -0.88
CA GLU A 138 18.94 -10.30 0.15
C GLU A 138 19.63 -11.50 -0.52
N MET A 139 20.83 -11.87 -0.07
CA MET A 139 21.51 -13.04 -0.64
C MET A 139 20.83 -14.33 -0.19
N LYS A 140 20.35 -15.11 -1.14
CA LYS A 140 19.72 -16.43 -0.93
C LYS A 140 20.30 -17.46 -1.88
N GLU A 141 20.46 -18.69 -1.40
CA GLU A 141 21.06 -19.77 -2.19
C GLU A 141 20.17 -20.25 -3.35
N ASN A 142 18.83 -20.20 -3.19
CA ASN A 142 17.92 -20.82 -4.16
C ASN A 142 16.76 -19.91 -4.61
N ASP A 143 16.72 -18.66 -4.18
CA ASP A 143 15.65 -17.71 -4.51
C ASP A 143 16.21 -16.49 -5.23
N SER A 144 15.34 -15.71 -5.88
CA SER A 144 15.71 -14.43 -6.44
C SER A 144 16.20 -13.48 -5.32
N PRO A 145 17.34 -12.78 -5.50
CA PRO A 145 17.83 -11.80 -4.53
C PRO A 145 16.81 -10.71 -4.20
N SER A 146 15.94 -10.34 -5.14
CA SER A 146 14.89 -9.33 -4.93
C SER A 146 13.64 -9.87 -4.21
N LEU A 147 13.61 -11.15 -3.85
CA LEU A 147 12.52 -11.74 -3.06
C LEU A 147 12.81 -11.59 -1.56
N ILE A 148 12.40 -10.46 -0.99
CA ILE A 148 12.76 -10.06 0.37
C ILE A 148 11.88 -10.75 1.41
N ALA A 149 12.50 -11.11 2.53
CA ALA A 149 11.82 -11.59 3.74
C ALA A 149 11.55 -10.41 4.70
N GLY A 150 10.29 -10.03 4.85
CA GLY A 150 9.85 -9.02 5.80
C GLY A 150 9.31 -9.63 7.09
N HIS A 151 9.51 -8.94 8.22
CA HIS A 151 9.06 -9.35 9.53
C HIS A 151 8.16 -8.29 10.16
N ILE A 152 7.08 -8.73 10.80
CA ILE A 152 6.19 -7.82 11.55
C ILE A 152 6.94 -7.26 12.75
N THR A 153 6.85 -5.97 12.98
CA THR A 153 7.45 -5.31 14.14
C THR A 153 6.65 -5.60 15.41
N LYS A 154 7.31 -5.52 16.56
CA LYS A 154 6.65 -5.61 17.87
C LYS A 154 5.62 -4.51 18.05
N GLU A 155 5.93 -3.31 17.60
CA GLU A 155 5.04 -2.16 17.69
C GLU A 155 3.75 -2.38 16.88
N ALA A 156 3.86 -2.87 15.64
CA ALA A 156 2.71 -3.21 14.82
C ALA A 156 1.84 -4.31 15.48
N ALA A 157 2.46 -5.34 16.05
CA ALA A 157 1.76 -6.41 16.75
C ALA A 157 1.00 -5.93 17.98
N GLN A 158 1.54 -4.95 18.71
CA GLN A 158 0.88 -4.35 19.87
C GLN A 158 -0.26 -3.40 19.48
N ARG A 159 -0.10 -2.68 18.39
CA ARG A 159 -1.06 -1.67 17.94
C ARG A 159 -2.23 -2.26 17.15
N PHE A 160 -1.97 -3.31 16.34
CA PHE A 160 -2.93 -3.89 15.41
C PHE A 160 -3.12 -5.38 15.67
N LYS A 161 -4.26 -5.74 16.26
CA LYS A 161 -4.60 -7.12 16.60
C LYS A 161 -4.35 -8.17 15.50
N PRO A 162 -4.60 -7.91 14.20
CA PRO A 162 -4.28 -8.89 13.14
C PRO A 162 -2.82 -9.28 13.04
N TYR A 163 -1.89 -8.42 13.48
CA TYR A 163 -0.45 -8.69 13.44
C TYR A 163 0.11 -9.41 14.67
N THR A 164 -0.66 -9.53 15.75
CA THR A 164 -0.21 -10.19 16.98
C THR A 164 0.24 -11.63 16.72
N ARG A 165 -0.64 -12.42 16.11
CA ARG A 165 -0.33 -13.83 15.82
C ARG A 165 0.81 -14.02 14.82
N PRO A 166 0.84 -13.34 13.66
CA PRO A 166 2.00 -13.38 12.75
C PRO A 166 3.32 -13.01 13.43
N TYR A 167 3.33 -12.03 14.32
CA TYR A 167 4.50 -11.65 15.09
C TYR A 167 4.96 -12.76 16.06
N GLU A 168 4.04 -13.34 16.85
CA GLU A 168 4.32 -14.41 17.80
C GLU A 168 4.89 -15.66 17.13
N PHE A 169 4.37 -16.01 15.95
CA PHE A 169 4.85 -17.15 15.16
C PHE A 169 6.05 -16.81 14.25
N ARG A 170 6.58 -15.58 14.34
CA ARG A 170 7.68 -15.10 13.49
C ARG A 170 7.40 -15.35 12.00
N SER A 171 6.16 -15.12 11.59
CA SER A 171 5.75 -15.27 10.19
C SER A 171 6.56 -14.35 9.30
N VAL A 172 7.01 -14.89 8.16
CA VAL A 172 7.72 -14.14 7.13
C VAL A 172 6.71 -13.65 6.10
N ILE A 173 6.84 -12.39 5.71
CA ILE A 173 6.09 -11.78 4.61
C ILE A 173 7.03 -11.67 3.43
N THR A 174 6.75 -12.42 2.37
CA THR A 174 7.55 -12.38 1.15
C THR A 174 7.14 -11.19 0.30
N MET A 175 8.10 -10.35 -0.04
CA MET A 175 7.90 -9.13 -0.82
C MET A 175 8.85 -9.14 -2.02
N PRO A 176 8.37 -9.40 -3.24
CA PRO A 176 9.18 -9.30 -4.45
C PRO A 176 9.41 -7.84 -4.83
N ASP A 177 10.62 -7.51 -5.28
CA ASP A 177 11.02 -6.19 -5.79
C ASP A 177 10.66 -5.02 -4.86
N ALA A 178 10.81 -5.22 -3.56
CA ALA A 178 10.47 -4.22 -2.56
C ALA A 178 11.44 -3.02 -2.57
N VAL A 179 10.92 -1.86 -2.19
CA VAL A 179 11.70 -0.63 -2.01
C VAL A 179 11.75 -0.29 -0.53
N GLY A 180 12.92 0.14 -0.05
CA GLY A 180 13.08 0.65 1.30
C GLY A 180 12.43 2.02 1.47
N LEU A 181 11.95 2.29 2.68
CA LEU A 181 11.38 3.60 3.04
C LEU A 181 12.27 4.26 4.10
N VAL A 182 12.54 5.55 3.89
CA VAL A 182 13.18 6.42 4.89
C VAL A 182 12.15 7.38 5.44
N PHE A 183 12.25 7.68 6.75
CA PHE A 183 11.36 8.61 7.40
C PHE A 183 12.12 9.79 8.02
N ASP A 184 11.68 11.00 7.70
CA ASP A 184 12.16 12.26 8.27
C ASP A 184 11.12 12.80 9.28
N PRO A 185 11.41 12.74 10.60
CA PRO A 185 10.51 13.25 11.62
C PRO A 185 10.38 14.78 11.64
N SER A 186 11.26 15.51 10.97
CA SER A 186 11.21 16.98 10.92
C SER A 186 9.96 17.53 10.24
N LYS A 187 9.27 16.72 9.46
CA LYS A 187 8.00 17.06 8.79
C LYS A 187 6.78 17.08 9.72
N GLY A 188 6.95 16.77 11.00
CA GLY A 188 5.87 16.85 11.98
C GLY A 188 4.93 15.62 12.03
N PHE A 189 5.25 14.58 11.30
CA PHE A 189 4.54 13.30 11.34
C PHE A 189 5.27 12.29 12.24
N ASN A 190 4.54 11.25 12.67
CA ASN A 190 5.11 10.11 13.38
C ASN A 190 5.02 8.87 12.49
N ALA A 191 6.10 8.13 12.36
CA ALA A 191 6.12 6.87 11.65
C ALA A 191 6.11 5.68 12.62
N SER A 192 5.36 4.64 12.24
CA SER A 192 5.36 3.35 12.94
C SER A 192 5.62 2.27 11.88
N PRO A 193 6.84 1.75 11.76
CA PRO A 193 7.14 0.71 10.79
C PRO A 193 6.35 -0.56 11.14
N VAL A 194 5.66 -1.10 10.14
CA VAL A 194 4.86 -2.33 10.29
C VAL A 194 5.67 -3.56 9.93
N ILE A 195 6.45 -3.46 8.86
CA ILE A 195 7.30 -4.53 8.33
C ILE A 195 8.71 -4.00 8.22
N VAL A 196 9.67 -4.78 8.67
CA VAL A 196 11.10 -4.51 8.54
C VAL A 196 11.81 -5.73 7.97
N THR A 197 12.91 -5.49 7.29
CA THR A 197 13.83 -6.55 6.84
C THR A 197 14.82 -6.89 7.94
N ASP A 198 15.56 -7.97 7.76
CA ASP A 198 16.69 -8.28 8.65
C ASP A 198 17.98 -7.55 8.22
N SER A 199 19.07 -7.80 8.97
CA SER A 199 20.37 -7.17 8.73
C SER A 199 21.13 -7.71 7.51
N LEU A 200 20.61 -8.72 6.83
CA LEU A 200 21.19 -9.32 5.63
C LEU A 200 20.64 -8.68 4.35
N CYS A 201 19.64 -7.80 4.49
CA CYS A 201 19.04 -7.08 3.38
C CYS A 201 19.76 -5.74 3.18
N TRP A 202 20.03 -5.40 1.92
CA TRP A 202 20.59 -4.09 1.55
C TRP A 202 19.85 -3.47 0.38
N ASN A 203 20.08 -2.19 0.14
CA ASN A 203 19.50 -1.47 -0.98
C ASN A 203 20.46 -1.51 -2.16
N GLU A 204 20.06 -2.21 -3.24
CA GLU A 204 20.86 -2.32 -4.47
C GLU A 204 20.44 -1.25 -5.47
N LEU A 205 21.41 -0.44 -5.89
CA LEU A 205 21.19 0.64 -6.84
C LEU A 205 21.21 0.15 -8.29
N GLN A 206 21.99 -0.90 -8.56
CA GLN A 206 22.11 -1.51 -9.91
C GLN A 206 21.07 -2.62 -10.05
N THR A 207 19.88 -2.27 -10.50
CA THR A 207 18.74 -3.19 -10.60
C THR A 207 18.80 -4.18 -11.77
N THR A 208 19.86 -4.17 -12.57
CA THR A 208 20.02 -5.03 -13.76
C THR A 208 20.86 -6.28 -13.49
N ASP A 209 21.68 -6.28 -12.44
CA ASP A 209 22.49 -7.42 -12.05
C ASP A 209 22.57 -7.53 -10.53
N PHE A 210 21.61 -8.27 -9.97
CA PHE A 210 21.57 -8.56 -8.53
C PHE A 210 22.57 -9.65 -8.09
N LEU A 211 23.33 -10.22 -9.06
CA LEU A 211 24.26 -11.31 -8.81
C LEU A 211 25.71 -10.83 -8.65
N ASP A 212 25.93 -9.54 -8.66
CA ASP A 212 27.22 -8.97 -8.30
C ASP A 212 27.54 -9.34 -6.85
N ASP A 213 28.54 -10.18 -6.68
CA ASP A 213 28.91 -10.86 -5.43
C ASP A 213 29.29 -9.94 -4.25
N LYS A 214 29.09 -8.65 -4.34
CA LYS A 214 29.48 -7.72 -3.28
C LYS A 214 28.47 -6.58 -3.12
N PRO A 215 27.82 -6.51 -1.94
CA PRO A 215 27.05 -5.32 -1.58
C PRO A 215 27.92 -4.07 -1.74
N GLN A 216 27.44 -3.12 -2.51
CA GLN A 216 28.05 -1.79 -2.54
C GLN A 216 27.40 -0.99 -1.40
N TYR A 217 28.13 -0.82 -0.31
CA TYR A 217 27.71 -0.01 0.86
C TYR A 217 27.88 1.48 0.60
#